data_bb2b36ff990235f491ca8db953f8013b
#
_entry.id   bb2b36ff990235f491ca8db953f8013b
#
_cell.length_a   1.000
_cell.length_b   1.000
_cell.length_c   1.000
_cell.angle_alpha   90.00
_cell.angle_beta   90.00
_cell.angle_gamma   90.00
#
_symmetry.space_group_name_H-M   'P 1'
#
loop_
_entity.id
_entity.type
_entity.pdbx_description
1 polymer ?
#
loop_
_entity_poly.entity_id
_entity_poly.type
_entity_poly.pdbx_seq_one_letter_code
_entity_poly.pdbx_strand_id
1 'polypeptide(L)'
;MRYKLLHPHRSPRLALIFAGWGMDPHPFEGVGREGYDIALVWDYRDLSAPWAGELADYTEIAVVAWSFGVPAAARFIIGHPSLPFTARIAVNGTMHPVDDRLGIPEEIFGGTLASLDERNLMKFHRRMCGGGSGFRLFSEHLPHRDVEELRDELRAIGARGSAGDVMWDTAIISSGDLIIPPRNQMRAWETDACGIITTDGPHLPDFNALLNSHLTDKRLVETKFRNAAATYESNAMVQRDITDRLLAAVPEGGHALEIGAGTGYATAELARRTSTLDVWDLTLSPAVKELASTGKISARACDAETAIASVASGSIDLLFSASTVQWFNSLPAFLREVWRVLAPGGTALISTFGPQTMTEIHTTAGTSPGFPSAGTIRRMIPMAEVTEELMTLTFASPADALRHVRLTGVNSLGTASSPAVTRRIITSYPLSPDGNAPLTYQPIYITIRKTS
;
A
#
# COMPACT_ATOMS: atom_id res chain seq x y z
N MET A 1 -22.28 12.02 -7.16
CA MET A 1 -21.96 10.98 -6.14
C MET A 1 -22.48 11.39 -4.78
N ARG A 2 -22.97 10.45 -4.01
CA ARG A 2 -23.31 10.63 -2.58
C ARG A 2 -22.04 10.35 -1.73
N TYR A 3 -21.97 10.98 -0.57
CA TYR A 3 -20.85 10.88 0.37
C TYR A 3 -21.38 10.80 1.81
N LYS A 4 -20.69 10.03 2.66
CA LYS A 4 -20.96 9.98 4.08
C LYS A 4 -19.66 9.69 4.86
N LEU A 5 -19.35 10.51 5.84
CA LEU A 5 -18.34 10.21 6.85
C LEU A 5 -18.93 9.17 7.80
N LEU A 6 -18.37 7.94 7.82
CA LEU A 6 -18.88 6.82 8.61
C LEU A 6 -18.46 6.92 10.07
N HIS A 7 -17.17 7.10 10.30
CA HIS A 7 -16.56 7.13 11.63
C HIS A 7 -15.61 8.32 11.76
N PRO A 8 -16.09 9.47 12.29
CA PRO A 8 -15.26 10.64 12.53
C PRO A 8 -14.45 10.44 13.82
N HIS A 9 -13.17 10.18 13.69
CA HIS A 9 -12.21 10.16 14.80
C HIS A 9 -11.44 11.47 14.95
N ARG A 10 -11.74 12.48 14.11
CA ARG A 10 -10.99 13.74 13.97
C ARG A 10 -9.52 13.49 13.64
N SER A 11 -9.26 12.49 12.83
CA SER A 11 -7.94 12.21 12.30
C SER A 11 -7.59 13.20 11.18
N PRO A 12 -6.33 13.63 11.04
CA PRO A 12 -5.89 14.36 9.85
C PRO A 12 -5.78 13.45 8.62
N ARG A 13 -6.04 12.14 8.76
CA ARG A 13 -5.96 11.11 7.71
C ARG A 13 -7.32 10.53 7.42
N LEU A 14 -7.64 10.39 6.15
CA LEU A 14 -8.90 9.83 5.64
C LEU A 14 -8.66 8.60 4.78
N ALA A 15 -9.42 7.53 5.00
CA ALA A 15 -9.63 6.47 4.03
C ALA A 15 -10.96 6.74 3.31
N LEU A 16 -10.86 7.17 2.05
CA LEU A 16 -11.99 7.50 1.18
C LEU A 16 -12.32 6.30 0.31
N ILE A 17 -13.40 5.60 0.66
CA ILE A 17 -13.84 4.36 0.00
C ILE A 17 -14.84 4.69 -1.09
N PHE A 18 -14.52 4.38 -2.35
CA PHE A 18 -15.46 4.38 -3.46
C PHE A 18 -16.05 2.97 -3.60
N ALA A 19 -17.31 2.83 -3.22
CA ALA A 19 -18.01 1.54 -3.16
C ALA A 19 -18.28 0.95 -4.55
N GLY A 20 -18.58 -0.34 -4.60
CA GLY A 20 -19.11 -0.98 -5.80
C GLY A 20 -20.55 -0.53 -6.11
N TRP A 21 -21.03 -0.89 -7.32
CA TRP A 21 -22.41 -0.65 -7.70
C TRP A 21 -23.40 -1.30 -6.73
N GLY A 22 -24.49 -0.60 -6.49
CA GLY A 22 -25.58 -1.08 -5.67
C GLY A 22 -25.37 -0.90 -4.16
N MET A 23 -24.27 -0.32 -3.75
CA MET A 23 -23.95 -0.11 -2.35
C MET A 23 -24.53 1.21 -1.81
N ASP A 24 -24.63 1.25 -0.49
CA ASP A 24 -24.87 2.42 0.36
C ASP A 24 -24.06 2.27 1.68
N PRO A 25 -24.18 3.18 2.65
CA PRO A 25 -23.42 3.08 3.90
C PRO A 25 -23.70 1.86 4.77
N HIS A 26 -24.85 1.20 4.66
CA HIS A 26 -25.27 0.16 5.60
C HIS A 26 -24.30 -1.05 5.66
N PRO A 27 -23.82 -1.62 4.51
CA PRO A 27 -22.83 -2.69 4.56
C PRO A 27 -21.46 -2.29 5.12
N PHE A 28 -21.20 -0.98 5.28
CA PHE A 28 -19.92 -0.43 5.69
C PHE A 28 -19.90 0.09 7.14
N GLU A 29 -20.98 -0.03 7.89
CA GLU A 29 -21.09 0.51 9.26
C GLU A 29 -20.02 -0.04 10.23
N GLY A 30 -19.53 -1.25 9.99
CA GLY A 30 -18.46 -1.88 10.77
C GLY A 30 -17.05 -1.67 10.22
N VAL A 31 -16.88 -0.90 9.12
CA VAL A 31 -15.58 -0.69 8.51
C VAL A 31 -14.81 0.40 9.24
N GLY A 32 -13.61 0.08 9.71
CA GLY A 32 -12.76 1.00 10.46
C GLY A 32 -11.27 0.75 10.25
N ARG A 33 -10.47 1.77 10.50
CA ARG A 33 -9.00 1.70 10.54
C ARG A 33 -8.49 2.66 11.62
N GLU A 34 -7.76 2.14 12.57
CA GLU A 34 -7.17 2.99 13.61
C GLU A 34 -6.30 4.09 12.98
N GLY A 35 -6.47 5.31 13.47
CA GLY A 35 -5.74 6.46 12.98
C GLY A 35 -6.25 7.08 11.68
N TYR A 36 -7.36 6.61 11.12
CA TYR A 36 -8.03 7.16 9.94
C TYR A 36 -9.49 7.45 10.23
N ASP A 37 -10.00 8.55 9.70
CA ASP A 37 -11.42 8.72 9.46
C ASP A 37 -11.82 7.86 8.27
N ILE A 38 -13.04 7.35 8.26
CA ILE A 38 -13.55 6.51 7.16
C ILE A 38 -14.72 7.23 6.50
N ALA A 39 -14.63 7.45 5.20
CA ALA A 39 -15.74 7.97 4.42
C ALA A 39 -16.08 7.08 3.23
N LEU A 40 -17.34 7.02 2.88
CA LEU A 40 -17.88 6.25 1.77
C LEU A 40 -18.40 7.18 0.69
N VAL A 41 -18.11 6.83 -0.57
CA VAL A 41 -18.66 7.44 -1.79
C VAL A 41 -19.41 6.35 -2.55
N TRP A 42 -20.63 6.65 -2.97
CA TRP A 42 -21.47 5.72 -3.74
C TRP A 42 -22.43 6.48 -4.66
N ASP A 43 -23.29 5.76 -5.39
CA ASP A 43 -24.28 6.30 -6.33
C ASP A 43 -23.64 7.09 -7.47
N TYR A 44 -23.27 6.37 -8.49
CA TYR A 44 -22.57 6.91 -9.68
C TYR A 44 -23.52 7.35 -10.80
N ARG A 45 -24.79 7.63 -10.54
CA ARG A 45 -25.72 8.22 -11.52
C ARG A 45 -25.23 9.60 -11.96
N ASP A 46 -24.76 10.40 -11.03
CA ASP A 46 -24.08 11.67 -11.25
C ASP A 46 -22.70 11.65 -10.55
N LEU A 47 -21.66 12.11 -11.27
CA LEU A 47 -20.29 12.14 -10.73
C LEU A 47 -19.91 13.49 -10.10
N SER A 48 -20.84 14.44 -9.99
CA SER A 48 -20.60 15.67 -9.22
C SER A 48 -20.26 15.33 -7.75
N ALA A 49 -19.35 16.10 -7.18
CA ALA A 49 -18.87 15.91 -5.81
C ALA A 49 -18.90 17.25 -5.03
N PRO A 50 -20.10 17.82 -4.77
CA PRO A 50 -20.20 19.11 -4.07
C PRO A 50 -19.63 19.06 -2.65
N TRP A 51 -19.47 17.86 -2.08
CA TRP A 51 -18.90 17.59 -0.78
C TRP A 51 -17.35 17.59 -0.78
N ALA A 52 -16.70 17.67 -1.95
CA ALA A 52 -15.24 17.59 -2.04
C ALA A 52 -14.51 18.66 -1.21
N GLY A 53 -15.16 19.82 -0.97
CA GLY A 53 -14.62 20.85 -0.09
C GLY A 53 -14.45 20.42 1.36
N GLU A 54 -15.22 19.43 1.84
CA GLU A 54 -15.10 18.89 3.20
C GLU A 54 -13.79 18.09 3.40
N LEU A 55 -13.12 17.72 2.29
CA LEU A 55 -11.86 16.98 2.32
C LEU A 55 -10.62 17.87 2.46
N ALA A 56 -10.76 19.18 2.38
CA ALA A 56 -9.63 20.12 2.38
C ALA A 56 -8.84 20.15 3.70
N ASP A 57 -9.47 19.77 4.80
CA ASP A 57 -8.83 19.76 6.13
C ASP A 57 -7.98 18.49 6.39
N TYR A 58 -8.11 17.47 5.55
CA TYR A 58 -7.26 16.27 5.67
C TYR A 58 -5.88 16.53 5.09
N THR A 59 -4.85 16.05 5.79
CA THR A 59 -3.46 16.12 5.32
C THR A 59 -3.05 14.91 4.50
N GLU A 60 -3.78 13.81 4.62
CA GLU A 60 -3.57 12.56 3.89
C GLU A 60 -4.91 11.93 3.52
N ILE A 61 -5.09 11.60 2.25
CA ILE A 61 -6.27 10.88 1.74
C ILE A 61 -5.83 9.62 1.02
N ALA A 62 -6.16 8.47 1.61
CA ALA A 62 -6.02 7.18 0.95
C ALA A 62 -7.33 6.83 0.22
N VAL A 63 -7.27 6.70 -1.09
CA VAL A 63 -8.42 6.26 -1.90
C VAL A 63 -8.42 4.75 -2.01
N VAL A 64 -9.52 4.12 -1.62
CA VAL A 64 -9.78 2.69 -1.80
C VAL A 64 -11.01 2.54 -2.68
N ALA A 65 -10.82 2.09 -3.90
CA ALA A 65 -11.88 2.02 -4.88
C ALA A 65 -12.19 0.57 -5.25
N TRP A 66 -13.43 0.15 -5.07
CA TRP A 66 -13.87 -1.22 -5.31
C TRP A 66 -14.81 -1.30 -6.50
N SER A 67 -14.57 -2.27 -7.39
CA SER A 67 -15.48 -2.58 -8.53
C SER A 67 -15.69 -1.35 -9.42
N PHE A 68 -16.93 -0.96 -9.68
CA PHE A 68 -17.25 0.27 -10.43
C PHE A 68 -16.89 1.57 -9.68
N GLY A 69 -16.52 1.48 -8.42
CA GLY A 69 -15.87 2.58 -7.71
C GLY A 69 -14.52 2.98 -8.31
N VAL A 70 -13.80 2.06 -8.98
CA VAL A 70 -12.48 2.34 -9.58
C VAL A 70 -12.56 3.44 -10.65
N PRO A 71 -13.37 3.33 -11.72
CA PRO A 71 -13.48 4.39 -12.71
C PRO A 71 -14.13 5.67 -12.17
N ALA A 72 -14.97 5.58 -11.12
CA ALA A 72 -15.53 6.75 -10.46
C ALA A 72 -14.48 7.51 -9.66
N ALA A 73 -13.67 6.80 -8.87
CA ALA A 73 -12.54 7.36 -8.11
C ALA A 73 -11.50 8.00 -9.03
N ALA A 74 -11.18 7.36 -10.17
CA ALA A 74 -10.25 7.94 -11.14
C ALA A 74 -10.71 9.31 -11.63
N ARG A 75 -11.99 9.44 -12.02
CA ARG A 75 -12.54 10.72 -12.43
C ARG A 75 -12.56 11.76 -11.31
N PHE A 76 -12.82 11.33 -10.08
CA PHE A 76 -12.75 12.18 -8.91
C PHE A 76 -11.32 12.72 -8.67
N ILE A 77 -10.32 11.84 -8.72
CA ILE A 77 -8.91 12.21 -8.54
C ILE A 77 -8.46 13.22 -9.60
N ILE A 78 -8.80 12.96 -10.89
CA ILE A 78 -8.49 13.89 -12.00
C ILE A 78 -9.13 15.26 -11.77
N GLY A 79 -10.37 15.29 -11.29
CA GLY A 79 -11.12 16.53 -11.03
C GLY A 79 -10.64 17.33 -9.81
N HIS A 80 -9.87 16.71 -8.91
CA HIS A 80 -9.45 17.31 -7.64
C HIS A 80 -7.95 17.13 -7.37
N PRO A 81 -7.06 17.59 -8.27
CA PRO A 81 -5.61 17.34 -8.17
C PRO A 81 -4.94 18.04 -6.98
N SER A 82 -5.61 19.00 -6.34
CA SER A 82 -5.10 19.69 -5.15
C SER A 82 -5.31 18.93 -3.84
N LEU A 83 -6.14 17.88 -3.83
CA LEU A 83 -6.33 17.06 -2.64
C LEU A 83 -5.10 16.18 -2.37
N PRO A 84 -4.72 15.97 -1.09
CA PRO A 84 -3.50 15.26 -0.71
C PRO A 84 -3.67 13.73 -0.79
N PHE A 85 -3.82 13.20 -2.00
CA PHE A 85 -3.93 11.76 -2.21
C PHE A 85 -2.59 11.07 -1.97
N THR A 86 -2.48 10.30 -0.89
CA THR A 86 -1.26 9.59 -0.47
C THR A 86 -1.26 8.10 -0.79
N ALA A 87 -2.41 7.52 -1.09
CA ALA A 87 -2.52 6.15 -1.57
C ALA A 87 -3.73 6.01 -2.51
N ARG A 88 -3.61 5.15 -3.54
CA ARG A 88 -4.66 4.84 -4.51
C ARG A 88 -4.69 3.34 -4.73
N ILE A 89 -5.69 2.68 -4.14
CA ILE A 89 -5.83 1.23 -4.13
C ILE A 89 -7.09 0.84 -4.91
N ALA A 90 -6.92 0.15 -6.02
CA ALA A 90 -8.00 -0.44 -6.79
C ALA A 90 -8.26 -1.87 -6.34
N VAL A 91 -9.52 -2.26 -6.12
CA VAL A 91 -9.89 -3.57 -5.60
C VAL A 91 -10.97 -4.17 -6.47
N ASN A 92 -10.71 -5.33 -7.04
CA ASN A 92 -11.67 -6.09 -7.84
C ASN A 92 -12.42 -5.21 -8.85
N GLY A 93 -11.68 -4.34 -9.55
CA GLY A 93 -12.19 -3.37 -10.50
C GLY A 93 -11.12 -2.94 -11.49
N THR A 94 -11.52 -2.26 -12.56
CA THR A 94 -10.63 -1.73 -13.58
C THR A 94 -11.09 -0.35 -14.04
N MET A 95 -10.26 0.34 -14.82
CA MET A 95 -10.60 1.61 -15.46
C MET A 95 -11.62 1.46 -16.59
N HIS A 96 -11.90 0.21 -17.01
CA HIS A 96 -12.77 -0.17 -18.10
C HIS A 96 -14.01 -0.91 -17.55
N PRO A 97 -15.08 -0.22 -17.14
CA PRO A 97 -16.21 -0.86 -16.46
C PRO A 97 -16.91 -1.92 -17.33
N VAL A 98 -17.08 -1.63 -18.62
CA VAL A 98 -17.70 -2.54 -19.59
C VAL A 98 -16.75 -2.73 -20.75
N ASP A 99 -16.13 -3.90 -20.85
CA ASP A 99 -15.17 -4.26 -21.89
C ASP A 99 -14.95 -5.77 -21.85
N ASP A 100 -14.98 -6.44 -23.01
CA ASP A 100 -14.87 -7.90 -23.11
C ASP A 100 -13.53 -8.46 -22.63
N ARG A 101 -12.48 -7.65 -22.64
CA ARG A 101 -11.10 -8.04 -22.31
C ARG A 101 -10.55 -7.43 -21.04
N LEU A 102 -11.01 -6.23 -20.66
CA LEU A 102 -10.44 -5.40 -19.60
C LEU A 102 -11.41 -5.12 -18.45
N GLY A 103 -12.70 -5.46 -18.61
CA GLY A 103 -13.75 -5.19 -17.64
C GLY A 103 -14.78 -6.30 -17.55
N ILE A 104 -16.05 -5.92 -17.31
CA ILE A 104 -17.17 -6.85 -17.42
C ILE A 104 -17.52 -6.99 -18.91
N PRO A 105 -17.63 -8.23 -19.45
CA PRO A 105 -18.05 -8.44 -20.83
C PRO A 105 -19.39 -7.78 -21.14
N GLU A 106 -19.51 -7.17 -22.34
CA GLU A 106 -20.69 -6.39 -22.77
C GLU A 106 -21.99 -7.21 -22.66
N GLU A 107 -21.95 -8.49 -23.07
CA GLU A 107 -23.10 -9.39 -22.98
C GLU A 107 -23.55 -9.61 -21.52
N ILE A 108 -22.61 -9.80 -20.61
CA ILE A 108 -22.89 -10.02 -19.18
C ILE A 108 -23.44 -8.75 -18.53
N PHE A 109 -22.86 -7.60 -18.86
CA PHE A 109 -23.33 -6.31 -18.38
C PHE A 109 -24.75 -6.01 -18.90
N GLY A 110 -24.98 -6.15 -20.19
CA GLY A 110 -26.28 -5.94 -20.82
C GLY A 110 -27.35 -6.90 -20.30
N GLY A 111 -26.99 -8.18 -20.11
CA GLY A 111 -27.87 -9.18 -19.51
C GLY A 111 -28.27 -8.83 -18.07
N THR A 112 -27.34 -8.34 -17.28
CA THR A 112 -27.59 -7.87 -15.90
C THR A 112 -28.55 -6.68 -15.91
N LEU A 113 -28.29 -5.68 -16.75
CA LEU A 113 -29.13 -4.49 -16.87
C LEU A 113 -30.55 -4.83 -17.32
N ALA A 114 -30.70 -5.71 -18.32
CA ALA A 114 -31.99 -6.10 -18.89
C ALA A 114 -32.85 -6.92 -17.91
N SER A 115 -32.24 -7.77 -17.12
CA SER A 115 -32.91 -8.69 -16.19
C SER A 115 -32.96 -8.23 -14.75
N LEU A 116 -32.59 -6.97 -14.46
CA LEU A 116 -32.48 -6.47 -13.09
C LEU A 116 -33.86 -6.37 -12.43
N ASP A 117 -34.08 -7.19 -11.43
CA ASP A 117 -35.20 -7.20 -10.49
C ASP A 117 -34.69 -7.59 -9.10
N GLU A 118 -35.54 -7.56 -8.09
CA GLU A 118 -35.16 -7.91 -6.70
C GLU A 118 -34.57 -9.33 -6.60
N ARG A 119 -35.15 -10.29 -7.32
CA ARG A 119 -34.69 -11.69 -7.30
C ARG A 119 -33.29 -11.83 -7.91
N ASN A 120 -33.05 -11.16 -9.03
CA ASN A 120 -31.77 -11.21 -9.71
C ASN A 120 -30.70 -10.38 -8.97
N LEU A 121 -31.11 -9.29 -8.32
CA LEU A 121 -30.24 -8.53 -7.42
C LEU A 121 -29.72 -9.41 -6.26
N MET A 122 -30.62 -10.22 -5.64
CA MET A 122 -30.19 -11.16 -4.58
C MET A 122 -29.24 -12.25 -5.09
N LYS A 123 -29.42 -12.71 -6.35
CA LYS A 123 -28.47 -13.64 -6.98
C LYS A 123 -27.11 -12.95 -7.25
N PHE A 124 -27.13 -11.68 -7.67
CA PHE A 124 -25.93 -10.88 -7.85
C PHE A 124 -25.16 -10.76 -6.51
N HIS A 125 -25.84 -10.37 -5.42
CA HIS A 125 -25.23 -10.27 -4.10
C HIS A 125 -24.62 -11.60 -3.63
N ARG A 126 -25.32 -12.73 -3.84
CA ARG A 126 -24.77 -14.06 -3.52
C ARG A 126 -23.51 -14.38 -4.29
N ARG A 127 -23.48 -14.06 -5.58
CA ARG A 127 -22.33 -14.27 -6.47
C ARG A 127 -21.17 -13.35 -6.10
N MET A 128 -21.45 -12.08 -5.79
CA MET A 128 -20.50 -11.07 -5.30
C MET A 128 -19.78 -11.53 -4.02
N CYS A 129 -20.50 -12.19 -3.12
CA CYS A 129 -19.98 -12.72 -1.86
C CYS A 129 -19.28 -14.09 -1.97
N GLY A 130 -19.16 -14.67 -3.16
CA GLY A 130 -18.54 -15.98 -3.37
C GLY A 130 -19.36 -17.17 -2.88
N GLY A 131 -20.67 -17.00 -2.66
CA GLY A 131 -21.58 -18.09 -2.29
C GLY A 131 -22.29 -17.93 -0.94
N GLY A 132 -22.78 -19.05 -0.41
CA GLY A 132 -23.76 -19.04 0.69
C GLY A 132 -23.23 -18.54 2.04
N SER A 133 -21.99 -18.85 2.42
CA SER A 133 -21.43 -18.44 3.72
C SER A 133 -21.15 -16.92 3.75
N GLY A 134 -20.47 -16.38 2.73
CA GLY A 134 -20.22 -14.94 2.62
C GLY A 134 -21.53 -14.15 2.48
N PHE A 135 -22.48 -14.68 1.69
CA PHE A 135 -23.79 -14.03 1.51
C PHE A 135 -24.59 -13.99 2.82
N ARG A 136 -24.48 -14.97 3.71
CA ARG A 136 -25.18 -14.95 5.00
C ARG A 136 -24.76 -13.74 5.85
N LEU A 137 -23.47 -13.48 5.95
CA LEU A 137 -22.94 -12.33 6.67
C LEU A 137 -23.37 -11.01 6.00
N PHE A 138 -23.24 -10.92 4.68
CA PHE A 138 -23.64 -9.73 3.94
C PHE A 138 -25.16 -9.46 4.05
N SER A 139 -25.99 -10.51 4.13
CA SER A 139 -27.45 -10.38 4.20
C SER A 139 -27.97 -9.76 5.52
N GLU A 140 -27.12 -9.66 6.53
CA GLU A 140 -27.43 -8.96 7.79
C GLU A 140 -27.35 -7.43 7.63
N HIS A 141 -26.66 -6.96 6.57
CA HIS A 141 -26.40 -5.54 6.31
C HIS A 141 -26.61 -5.19 4.81
N LEU A 142 -27.74 -5.64 4.23
CA LEU A 142 -28.06 -5.35 2.81
C LEU A 142 -28.18 -3.85 2.55
N PRO A 143 -27.71 -3.37 1.39
CA PRO A 143 -27.97 -1.99 0.97
C PRO A 143 -29.47 -1.69 0.86
N HIS A 144 -29.87 -0.47 1.21
CA HIS A 144 -31.26 0.01 1.16
C HIS A 144 -31.49 0.84 -0.11
N ARG A 145 -31.19 0.26 -1.28
CA ARG A 145 -31.36 0.94 -2.56
C ARG A 145 -32.39 0.23 -3.42
N ASP A 146 -33.21 1.02 -4.07
CA ASP A 146 -34.29 0.53 -4.92
C ASP A 146 -33.77 0.07 -6.30
N VAL A 147 -34.44 -0.90 -6.89
CA VAL A 147 -34.02 -1.54 -8.15
C VAL A 147 -33.98 -0.55 -9.32
N GLU A 148 -34.88 0.43 -9.38
CA GLU A 148 -34.89 1.43 -10.45
C GLU A 148 -33.69 2.39 -10.31
N GLU A 149 -33.37 2.85 -9.09
CA GLU A 149 -32.14 3.60 -8.84
C GLU A 149 -30.89 2.84 -9.29
N LEU A 150 -30.83 1.53 -9.00
CA LEU A 150 -29.72 0.67 -9.37
C LEU A 150 -29.62 0.46 -10.88
N ARG A 151 -30.77 0.38 -11.57
CA ARG A 151 -30.84 0.29 -13.03
C ARG A 151 -30.34 1.56 -13.68
N ASP A 152 -30.75 2.72 -13.18
CA ASP A 152 -30.29 4.02 -13.68
C ASP A 152 -28.80 4.23 -13.44
N GLU A 153 -28.27 3.74 -12.31
CA GLU A 153 -26.84 3.78 -12.04
C GLU A 153 -26.04 2.91 -13.01
N LEU A 154 -26.50 1.69 -13.32
CA LEU A 154 -25.84 0.85 -14.33
C LEU A 154 -25.87 1.50 -15.71
N ARG A 155 -27.00 2.08 -16.13
CA ARG A 155 -27.08 2.81 -17.40
C ARG A 155 -26.07 3.95 -17.46
N ALA A 156 -25.96 4.72 -16.38
CA ALA A 156 -25.04 5.84 -16.29
C ALA A 156 -23.57 5.38 -16.32
N ILE A 157 -23.23 4.26 -15.66
CA ILE A 157 -21.88 3.67 -15.68
C ILE A 157 -21.55 3.19 -17.10
N GLY A 158 -22.44 2.40 -17.74
CA GLY A 158 -22.20 1.88 -19.07
C GLY A 158 -22.06 2.98 -20.14
N ALA A 159 -22.84 4.05 -20.04
CA ALA A 159 -22.80 5.17 -20.98
C ALA A 159 -21.50 6.00 -20.90
N ARG A 160 -20.78 5.99 -19.76
CA ARG A 160 -19.56 6.80 -19.59
C ARG A 160 -18.29 6.17 -20.13
N GLY A 161 -18.29 4.86 -20.32
CA GLY A 161 -17.10 4.13 -20.77
C GLY A 161 -15.92 4.21 -19.79
N SER A 162 -14.70 4.01 -20.33
CA SER A 162 -13.46 4.00 -19.57
C SER A 162 -13.18 5.35 -18.91
N ALA A 163 -12.51 5.32 -17.75
CA ALA A 163 -11.99 6.52 -17.09
C ALA A 163 -10.67 6.96 -17.72
N GLY A 164 -10.29 8.23 -17.51
CA GLY A 164 -8.98 8.75 -17.89
C GLY A 164 -7.84 8.17 -17.05
N ASP A 165 -6.61 8.40 -17.48
CA ASP A 165 -5.42 7.85 -16.84
C ASP A 165 -5.21 8.45 -15.45
N VAL A 166 -5.20 7.59 -14.46
CA VAL A 166 -4.79 7.86 -13.08
C VAL A 166 -3.75 6.84 -12.69
N MET A 167 -2.67 7.28 -12.10
CA MET A 167 -1.68 6.37 -11.57
C MET A 167 -2.21 5.75 -10.28
N TRP A 168 -2.45 4.45 -10.30
CA TRP A 168 -2.79 3.65 -9.13
C TRP A 168 -1.51 3.10 -8.49
N ASP A 169 -1.50 2.98 -7.17
CA ASP A 169 -0.36 2.41 -6.44
C ASP A 169 -0.45 0.90 -6.39
N THR A 170 -1.67 0.38 -6.18
CA THR A 170 -1.92 -1.05 -6.03
C THR A 170 -3.25 -1.43 -6.67
N ALA A 171 -3.26 -2.54 -7.40
CA ALA A 171 -4.44 -3.24 -7.87
C ALA A 171 -4.55 -4.61 -7.17
N ILE A 172 -5.61 -4.82 -6.40
CA ILE A 172 -5.90 -6.06 -5.69
C ILE A 172 -6.94 -6.84 -6.49
N ILE A 173 -6.59 -8.07 -6.87
CA ILE A 173 -7.40 -8.93 -7.73
C ILE A 173 -7.71 -10.23 -6.99
N SER A 174 -8.98 -10.50 -6.74
CA SER A 174 -9.43 -11.74 -6.14
C SER A 174 -9.57 -12.84 -7.19
N SER A 175 -8.91 -13.98 -6.97
CA SER A 175 -8.94 -15.14 -7.88
C SER A 175 -10.34 -15.77 -8.00
N GLY A 176 -11.16 -15.63 -6.97
CA GLY A 176 -12.55 -16.09 -6.92
C GLY A 176 -13.58 -15.04 -7.30
N ASP A 177 -13.19 -13.95 -7.96
CA ASP A 177 -14.13 -12.92 -8.43
C ASP A 177 -15.05 -13.46 -9.53
N LEU A 178 -16.36 -13.55 -9.22
CA LEU A 178 -17.40 -14.03 -10.13
C LEU A 178 -18.18 -12.88 -10.81
N ILE A 179 -17.76 -11.63 -10.62
CA ILE A 179 -18.39 -10.44 -11.17
C ILE A 179 -17.54 -9.87 -12.31
N ILE A 180 -16.28 -9.52 -12.03
CA ILE A 180 -15.33 -9.07 -13.03
C ILE A 180 -14.28 -10.17 -13.22
N PRO A 181 -14.17 -10.79 -14.39
CA PRO A 181 -13.25 -11.91 -14.59
C PRO A 181 -11.83 -11.57 -14.17
N PRO A 182 -11.18 -12.33 -13.27
CA PRO A 182 -9.82 -12.05 -12.81
C PRO A 182 -8.81 -11.88 -13.95
N ARG A 183 -8.96 -12.65 -15.03
CA ARG A 183 -8.12 -12.54 -16.24
C ARG A 183 -8.25 -11.17 -16.94
N ASN A 184 -9.44 -10.56 -16.90
CA ASN A 184 -9.67 -9.25 -17.49
C ASN A 184 -9.06 -8.16 -16.62
N GLN A 185 -9.23 -8.26 -15.30
CA GLN A 185 -8.57 -7.37 -14.34
C GLN A 185 -7.05 -7.44 -14.48
N MET A 186 -6.49 -8.66 -14.55
CA MET A 186 -5.04 -8.84 -14.73
C MET A 186 -4.55 -8.13 -15.99
N ARG A 187 -5.22 -8.32 -17.14
CA ARG A 187 -4.86 -7.65 -18.39
C ARG A 187 -4.97 -6.12 -18.31
N ALA A 188 -6.00 -5.62 -17.62
CA ALA A 188 -6.19 -4.19 -17.46
C ALA A 188 -5.05 -3.53 -16.69
N TRP A 189 -4.49 -4.22 -15.70
CA TRP A 189 -3.45 -3.70 -14.83
C TRP A 189 -2.01 -4.06 -15.25
N GLU A 190 -1.83 -5.05 -16.16
CA GLU A 190 -0.49 -5.46 -16.64
C GLU A 190 0.29 -4.34 -17.32
N THR A 191 -0.39 -3.40 -17.95
CA THR A 191 0.24 -2.25 -18.64
C THR A 191 0.51 -1.07 -17.70
N ASP A 192 -0.11 -1.05 -16.54
CA ASP A 192 0.02 0.03 -15.58
C ASP A 192 1.25 -0.16 -14.69
N ALA A 193 1.83 0.95 -14.25
CA ALA A 193 2.97 0.96 -13.33
C ALA A 193 2.53 0.76 -11.86
N CYS A 194 1.45 0.03 -11.61
CA CYS A 194 0.96 -0.27 -10.26
C CYS A 194 1.43 -1.64 -9.76
N GLY A 195 1.42 -1.81 -8.45
CA GLY A 195 1.60 -3.11 -7.80
C GLY A 195 0.38 -3.99 -7.99
N ILE A 196 0.52 -5.20 -8.57
CA ILE A 196 -0.57 -6.16 -8.67
C ILE A 196 -0.44 -7.17 -7.53
N ILE A 197 -1.49 -7.28 -6.73
CA ILE A 197 -1.61 -8.26 -5.64
C ILE A 197 -2.79 -9.19 -5.96
N THR A 198 -2.53 -10.48 -5.98
CA THR A 198 -3.60 -11.48 -6.09
C THR A 198 -3.95 -12.05 -4.73
N THR A 199 -5.24 -12.20 -4.46
CA THR A 199 -5.76 -12.76 -3.22
C THR A 199 -6.75 -13.90 -3.51
N ASP A 200 -6.89 -14.82 -2.57
CA ASP A 200 -7.96 -15.80 -2.62
C ASP A 200 -9.21 -15.20 -1.97
N GLY A 201 -10.23 -14.96 -2.77
CA GLY A 201 -11.45 -14.36 -2.23
C GLY A 201 -12.49 -14.08 -3.29
N PRO A 202 -13.70 -13.67 -2.86
CA PRO A 202 -14.78 -13.26 -3.75
C PRO A 202 -14.59 -11.82 -4.24
N HIS A 203 -15.57 -11.34 -5.02
CA HIS A 203 -15.64 -9.96 -5.49
C HIS A 203 -15.76 -8.94 -4.35
N LEU A 204 -16.54 -9.24 -3.31
CA LEU A 204 -16.66 -8.41 -2.10
C LEU A 204 -15.45 -8.66 -1.19
N PRO A 205 -14.56 -7.66 -0.98
CA PRO A 205 -13.42 -7.82 -0.07
C PRO A 205 -13.85 -7.69 1.39
N ASP A 206 -13.04 -8.21 2.30
CA ASP A 206 -13.05 -7.79 3.69
C ASP A 206 -12.34 -6.43 3.79
N PHE A 207 -13.10 -5.35 3.91
CA PHE A 207 -12.57 -3.99 3.97
C PHE A 207 -11.70 -3.74 5.21
N ASN A 208 -12.01 -4.36 6.35
CA ASN A 208 -11.19 -4.21 7.55
C ASN A 208 -9.81 -4.86 7.37
N ALA A 209 -9.77 -6.08 6.84
CA ALA A 209 -8.51 -6.75 6.53
C ALA A 209 -7.72 -5.97 5.47
N LEU A 210 -8.38 -5.47 4.43
CA LEU A 210 -7.78 -4.70 3.36
C LEU A 210 -7.16 -3.40 3.87
N LEU A 211 -7.90 -2.58 4.62
CA LEU A 211 -7.39 -1.32 5.18
C LEU A 211 -6.22 -1.58 6.14
N ASN A 212 -6.31 -2.64 6.97
CA ASN A 212 -5.24 -3.00 7.89
C ASN A 212 -3.97 -3.46 7.19
N SER A 213 -4.09 -4.11 6.03
CA SER A 213 -2.94 -4.64 5.28
C SER A 213 -2.28 -3.62 4.35
N HIS A 214 -3.03 -2.62 3.88
CA HIS A 214 -2.57 -1.71 2.83
C HIS A 214 -2.48 -0.24 3.23
N LEU A 215 -2.97 0.13 4.42
CA LEU A 215 -2.74 1.47 4.97
C LEU A 215 -1.82 1.39 6.18
N THR A 216 -0.61 1.89 6.02
CA THR A 216 0.39 1.88 7.09
C THR A 216 0.04 2.91 8.17
N ASP A 217 -0.08 2.45 9.42
CA ASP A 217 -0.13 3.35 10.55
C ASP A 217 1.29 3.75 10.98
N LYS A 218 1.75 4.89 10.48
CA LYS A 218 3.09 5.40 10.77
C LYS A 218 3.34 5.70 12.25
N ARG A 219 2.29 6.04 13.04
CA ARG A 219 2.41 6.20 14.49
C ARG A 219 2.68 4.86 15.18
N LEU A 220 2.04 3.80 14.68
CA LEU A 220 2.31 2.44 15.18
C LEU A 220 3.73 2.01 14.81
N VAL A 221 4.16 2.30 13.56
CA VAL A 221 5.54 2.06 13.10
C VAL A 221 6.53 2.77 14.03
N GLU A 222 6.38 4.08 14.22
CA GLU A 222 7.20 4.89 15.13
C GLU A 222 7.26 4.29 16.54
N THR A 223 6.11 3.95 17.10
CA THR A 223 6.02 3.38 18.46
C THR A 223 6.77 2.06 18.58
N LYS A 224 6.64 1.18 17.58
CA LYS A 224 7.32 -0.13 17.59
C LYS A 224 8.82 0.00 17.42
N PHE A 225 9.29 0.86 16.51
CA PHE A 225 10.72 1.12 16.38
C PHE A 225 11.30 1.78 17.62
N ARG A 226 10.62 2.72 18.23
CA ARG A 226 11.03 3.32 19.51
C ARG A 226 11.15 2.28 20.63
N ASN A 227 10.19 1.35 20.71
CA ASN A 227 10.23 0.28 21.72
C ASN A 227 11.31 -0.76 21.44
N ALA A 228 11.65 -1.00 20.16
CA ALA A 228 12.72 -1.93 19.76
C ALA A 228 14.12 -1.28 19.77
N ALA A 229 14.25 0.03 19.93
CA ALA A 229 15.50 0.77 19.75
C ALA A 229 16.70 0.18 20.52
N ALA A 230 16.48 -0.29 21.76
CA ALA A 230 17.54 -0.88 22.60
C ALA A 230 18.01 -2.27 22.11
N THR A 231 17.19 -2.99 21.35
CA THR A 231 17.48 -4.36 20.87
C THR A 231 17.70 -4.43 19.37
N TYR A 232 17.36 -3.36 18.65
CA TYR A 232 17.39 -3.33 17.19
C TYR A 232 18.78 -3.64 16.63
N GLU A 233 19.81 -2.92 17.10
CA GLU A 233 21.19 -3.08 16.58
C GLU A 233 21.74 -4.50 16.72
N SER A 234 21.43 -5.18 17.83
CA SER A 234 21.90 -6.54 18.07
C SER A 234 21.12 -7.62 17.27
N ASN A 235 19.93 -7.27 16.74
CA ASN A 235 19.06 -8.21 16.04
C ASN A 235 18.88 -7.88 14.55
N ALA A 236 19.18 -6.66 14.10
CA ALA A 236 18.95 -6.21 12.73
C ALA A 236 20.11 -6.57 11.76
N MET A 237 20.62 -7.81 11.83
CA MET A 237 21.74 -8.26 10.99
C MET A 237 21.45 -8.11 9.50
N VAL A 238 20.27 -8.55 9.05
CA VAL A 238 19.86 -8.45 7.65
C VAL A 238 19.79 -6.99 7.20
N GLN A 239 19.20 -6.11 8.02
CA GLN A 239 19.10 -4.68 7.71
C GLN A 239 20.48 -4.02 7.65
N ARG A 240 21.41 -4.46 8.49
CA ARG A 240 22.81 -4.00 8.47
C ARG A 240 23.50 -4.42 7.17
N ASP A 241 23.43 -5.70 6.81
CA ASP A 241 24.02 -6.20 5.56
C ASP A 241 23.46 -5.47 4.32
N ILE A 242 22.15 -5.20 4.32
CA ILE A 242 21.50 -4.40 3.27
C ILE A 242 22.08 -2.99 3.23
N THR A 243 22.22 -2.35 4.40
CA THR A 243 22.76 -0.98 4.52
C THR A 243 24.21 -0.91 4.05
N ASP A 244 25.06 -1.88 4.43
CA ASP A 244 26.45 -1.94 4.03
C ASP A 244 26.63 -2.08 2.52
N ARG A 245 25.77 -2.86 1.86
CA ARG A 245 25.75 -2.97 0.39
C ARG A 245 25.38 -1.65 -0.29
N LEU A 246 24.40 -0.92 0.22
CA LEU A 246 24.06 0.40 -0.31
C LEU A 246 25.19 1.40 -0.04
N LEU A 247 25.79 1.39 1.15
CA LEU A 247 26.91 2.26 1.51
C LEU A 247 28.13 2.04 0.60
N ALA A 248 28.40 0.80 0.17
CA ALA A 248 29.47 0.49 -0.76
C ALA A 248 29.34 1.21 -2.12
N ALA A 249 28.12 1.60 -2.52
CA ALA A 249 27.82 2.29 -3.77
C ALA A 249 27.70 3.83 -3.63
N VAL A 250 27.87 4.38 -2.41
CA VAL A 250 27.75 5.82 -2.13
C VAL A 250 28.92 6.58 -2.76
N PRO A 251 28.67 7.59 -3.62
CA PRO A 251 29.70 8.46 -4.17
C PRO A 251 30.25 9.42 -3.10
N GLU A 252 31.41 9.99 -3.36
CA GLU A 252 32.01 11.03 -2.52
C GLU A 252 31.49 12.43 -2.88
N GLY A 253 31.30 13.28 -1.89
CA GLY A 253 30.90 14.68 -2.05
C GLY A 253 29.40 14.87 -2.26
N GLY A 254 29.00 16.08 -2.66
CA GLY A 254 27.62 16.46 -2.98
C GLY A 254 26.71 16.70 -1.76
N HIS A 255 25.47 17.08 -2.08
CA HIS A 255 24.39 17.26 -1.12
C HIS A 255 23.57 15.98 -1.03
N ALA A 256 23.53 15.36 0.14
CA ALA A 256 22.81 14.12 0.37
C ALA A 256 21.55 14.32 1.23
N LEU A 257 20.54 13.50 0.93
CA LEU A 257 19.34 13.33 1.76
C LEU A 257 19.23 11.86 2.18
N GLU A 258 19.35 11.60 3.48
CA GLU A 258 19.09 10.30 4.09
C GLU A 258 17.63 10.25 4.58
N ILE A 259 16.91 9.20 4.20
CA ILE A 259 15.53 8.95 4.61
C ILE A 259 15.46 7.64 5.39
N GLY A 260 15.01 7.73 6.65
CA GLY A 260 14.90 6.59 7.55
C GLY A 260 16.24 6.25 8.22
N ALA A 261 16.80 7.21 8.93
CA ALA A 261 18.11 7.08 9.59
C ALA A 261 18.15 6.01 10.69
N GLY A 262 17.00 5.69 11.30
CA GLY A 262 16.89 4.68 12.35
C GLY A 262 17.84 4.97 13.51
N THR A 263 18.76 4.04 13.80
CA THR A 263 19.76 4.20 14.88
C THR A 263 20.86 5.20 14.53
N GLY A 264 21.02 5.59 13.26
CA GLY A 264 22.09 6.46 12.78
C GLY A 264 23.30 5.69 12.22
N TYR A 265 23.15 4.38 11.98
CA TYR A 265 24.23 3.53 11.47
C TYR A 265 24.77 4.03 10.13
N ALA A 266 23.90 4.26 9.14
CA ALA A 266 24.33 4.82 7.86
C ALA A 266 24.69 6.29 7.96
N THR A 267 24.01 7.06 8.80
CA THR A 267 24.20 8.52 8.96
C THR A 267 25.66 8.88 9.22
N ALA A 268 26.33 8.15 10.11
CA ALA A 268 27.73 8.42 10.47
C ALA A 268 28.69 8.23 9.28
N GLU A 269 28.42 7.24 8.41
CA GLU A 269 29.22 6.99 7.20
C GLU A 269 28.90 8.01 6.11
N LEU A 270 27.64 8.32 5.89
CA LEU A 270 27.20 9.33 4.92
C LEU A 270 27.77 10.71 5.27
N ALA A 271 27.78 11.11 6.55
CA ALA A 271 28.32 12.38 7.02
C ALA A 271 29.84 12.50 6.80
N ARG A 272 30.57 11.40 6.59
CA ARG A 272 32.00 11.40 6.23
C ARG A 272 32.23 11.51 4.74
N ARG A 273 31.31 11.01 3.91
CA ARG A 273 31.48 10.94 2.45
C ARG A 273 30.84 12.11 1.71
N THR A 274 29.85 12.76 2.28
CA THR A 274 29.11 13.82 1.61
C THR A 274 29.53 15.21 2.10
N SER A 275 29.33 16.23 1.25
CA SER A 275 29.65 17.62 1.59
C SER A 275 28.65 18.21 2.56
N THR A 276 27.35 17.91 2.37
CA THR A 276 26.24 18.25 3.23
C THR A 276 25.27 17.07 3.33
N LEU A 277 24.68 16.86 4.49
CA LEU A 277 23.76 15.76 4.73
C LEU A 277 22.52 16.23 5.48
N ASP A 278 21.36 16.13 4.83
CA ASP A 278 20.06 16.22 5.46
C ASP A 278 19.59 14.82 5.86
N VAL A 279 19.07 14.67 7.09
CA VAL A 279 18.66 13.40 7.67
C VAL A 279 17.21 13.48 8.13
N TRP A 280 16.37 12.62 7.57
CA TRP A 280 14.94 12.59 7.88
C TRP A 280 14.52 11.24 8.44
N ASP A 281 13.76 11.27 9.53
CA ASP A 281 13.15 10.09 10.13
C ASP A 281 11.83 10.48 10.82
N LEU A 282 10.93 9.55 11.07
CA LEU A 282 9.74 9.79 11.90
C LEU A 282 10.15 10.21 13.32
N THR A 283 11.24 9.61 13.84
CA THR A 283 11.81 9.91 15.16
C THR A 283 13.32 9.88 15.11
N LEU A 284 13.96 10.98 15.48
CA LEU A 284 15.42 11.06 15.52
C LEU A 284 15.99 10.30 16.71
N SER A 285 16.91 9.37 16.46
CA SER A 285 17.62 8.64 17.50
C SER A 285 18.59 9.55 18.28
N PRO A 286 19.01 9.15 19.48
CA PRO A 286 20.02 9.91 20.24
C PRO A 286 21.31 10.15 19.46
N ALA A 287 21.81 9.14 18.73
CA ALA A 287 23.03 9.25 17.94
C ALA A 287 22.90 10.27 16.79
N VAL A 288 21.76 10.28 16.10
CA VAL A 288 21.47 11.27 15.05
C VAL A 288 21.38 12.68 15.63
N LYS A 289 20.72 12.85 16.79
CA LYS A 289 20.65 14.15 17.50
C LYS A 289 22.02 14.65 17.95
N GLU A 290 22.85 13.77 18.47
CA GLU A 290 24.22 14.08 18.86
C GLU A 290 25.03 14.54 17.64
N LEU A 291 24.97 13.80 16.54
CA LEU A 291 25.66 14.17 15.30
C LEU A 291 25.17 15.52 14.75
N ALA A 292 23.88 15.79 14.80
CA ALA A 292 23.29 17.08 14.40
C ALA A 292 23.77 18.24 15.27
N SER A 293 23.95 18.01 16.58
CA SER A 293 24.46 19.05 17.51
C SER A 293 25.88 19.49 17.18
N THR A 294 26.67 18.69 16.47
CA THR A 294 28.00 19.05 15.99
C THR A 294 28.00 19.97 14.77
N GLY A 295 26.84 20.20 14.15
CA GLY A 295 26.70 20.97 12.91
C GLY A 295 27.14 20.22 11.64
N LYS A 296 27.47 18.94 11.74
CA LYS A 296 27.88 18.10 10.59
C LYS A 296 26.71 17.67 9.69
N ILE A 297 25.52 17.59 10.25
CA ILE A 297 24.31 17.21 9.55
C ILE A 297 23.16 18.13 9.93
N SER A 298 22.15 18.23 9.06
CA SER A 298 20.82 18.80 9.35
C SER A 298 19.84 17.65 9.58
N ALA A 299 19.17 17.59 10.72
CA ALA A 299 18.28 16.50 11.06
C ALA A 299 16.86 16.98 11.31
N ARG A 300 15.86 16.30 10.72
CA ARG A 300 14.43 16.63 10.82
C ARG A 300 13.59 15.41 11.18
N ALA A 301 12.79 15.54 12.24
CA ALA A 301 11.74 14.54 12.51
C ALA A 301 10.53 14.85 11.62
N CYS A 302 10.23 13.99 10.65
CA CYS A 302 9.10 14.16 9.73
C CYS A 302 8.73 12.84 9.04
N ASP A 303 7.52 12.82 8.48
CA ASP A 303 7.14 11.80 7.51
C ASP A 303 7.77 12.14 6.14
N ALA A 304 8.78 11.39 5.76
CA ALA A 304 9.54 11.63 4.53
C ALA A 304 8.69 11.41 3.27
N GLU A 305 7.68 10.53 3.30
CA GLU A 305 6.79 10.28 2.17
C GLU A 305 6.03 11.54 1.72
N THR A 306 5.61 12.36 2.69
CA THR A 306 4.93 13.64 2.41
C THR A 306 5.91 14.81 2.34
N ALA A 307 6.94 14.82 3.20
CA ALA A 307 7.89 15.92 3.29
C ALA A 307 8.74 16.11 2.03
N ILE A 308 9.00 15.04 1.26
CA ILE A 308 9.82 15.10 0.05
C ILE A 308 9.27 16.07 -1.01
N ALA A 309 7.95 16.31 -1.02
CA ALA A 309 7.32 17.28 -1.92
C ALA A 309 7.83 18.73 -1.69
N SER A 310 8.32 19.05 -0.49
CA SER A 310 8.89 20.35 -0.15
C SER A 310 10.34 20.56 -0.63
N VAL A 311 11.02 19.49 -1.07
CA VAL A 311 12.39 19.57 -1.57
C VAL A 311 12.39 20.17 -2.98
N ALA A 312 13.30 21.07 -3.26
CA ALA A 312 13.44 21.68 -4.57
C ALA A 312 13.81 20.62 -5.65
N SER A 313 13.23 20.76 -6.84
CA SER A 313 13.57 19.88 -7.97
C SER A 313 15.05 20.03 -8.33
N GLY A 314 15.73 18.90 -8.55
CA GLY A 314 17.12 18.89 -9.03
C GLY A 314 18.14 19.39 -7.99
N SER A 315 17.87 19.25 -6.69
CA SER A 315 18.72 19.80 -5.62
C SER A 315 19.51 18.75 -4.84
N ILE A 316 19.25 17.46 -5.06
CA ILE A 316 19.88 16.36 -4.30
C ILE A 316 20.83 15.58 -5.20
N ASP A 317 22.10 15.49 -4.80
CA ASP A 317 23.12 14.70 -5.51
C ASP A 317 23.05 13.22 -5.12
N LEU A 318 22.74 12.94 -3.84
CA LEU A 318 22.55 11.58 -3.32
C LEU A 318 21.27 11.49 -2.48
N LEU A 319 20.34 10.63 -2.85
CA LEU A 319 19.25 10.19 -1.96
C LEU A 319 19.57 8.77 -1.46
N PHE A 320 19.59 8.61 -0.15
CA PHE A 320 19.87 7.31 0.49
C PHE A 320 18.70 6.88 1.37
N SER A 321 18.22 5.63 1.21
CA SER A 321 17.17 5.08 2.06
C SER A 321 17.30 3.57 2.19
N ALA A 322 17.68 3.09 3.36
CA ALA A 322 17.86 1.66 3.64
C ALA A 322 16.69 1.12 4.47
N SER A 323 15.99 0.12 3.95
CA SER A 323 14.94 -0.63 4.66
C SER A 323 13.86 0.28 5.30
N THR A 324 13.42 1.32 4.58
CA THR A 324 12.47 2.33 5.08
C THR A 324 11.21 2.44 4.24
N VAL A 325 11.35 2.45 2.90
CA VAL A 325 10.24 2.77 1.99
C VAL A 325 9.12 1.72 1.94
N GLN A 326 9.31 0.55 2.51
CA GLN A 326 8.24 -0.44 2.72
C GLN A 326 7.14 0.03 3.68
N TRP A 327 7.39 1.10 4.43
CA TRP A 327 6.43 1.72 5.35
C TRP A 327 5.64 2.85 4.70
N PHE A 328 5.90 3.14 3.43
CA PHE A 328 5.20 4.18 2.69
C PHE A 328 3.88 3.64 2.12
N ASN A 329 2.88 4.47 2.05
CA ASN A 329 1.57 4.12 1.49
C ASN A 329 1.60 4.11 -0.05
N SER A 330 2.47 4.93 -0.66
CA SER A 330 2.61 5.04 -2.12
C SER A 330 4.07 5.04 -2.56
N LEU A 331 4.64 3.85 -2.72
CA LEU A 331 5.98 3.72 -3.31
C LEU A 331 6.09 4.37 -4.71
N PRO A 332 5.11 4.22 -5.63
CA PRO A 332 5.20 4.88 -6.94
C PRO A 332 5.23 6.41 -6.85
N ALA A 333 4.43 7.01 -5.95
CA ALA A 333 4.45 8.45 -5.75
C ALA A 333 5.82 8.92 -5.20
N PHE A 334 6.34 8.20 -4.21
CA PHE A 334 7.65 8.48 -3.65
C PHE A 334 8.77 8.37 -4.69
N LEU A 335 8.80 7.32 -5.51
CA LEU A 335 9.82 7.15 -6.55
C LEU A 335 9.79 8.28 -7.60
N ARG A 336 8.61 8.83 -7.92
CA ARG A 336 8.51 10.02 -8.79
C ARG A 336 9.13 11.24 -8.14
N GLU A 337 8.87 11.46 -6.85
CA GLU A 337 9.48 12.56 -6.10
C GLU A 337 11.00 12.39 -6.00
N VAL A 338 11.48 11.16 -5.80
CA VAL A 338 12.93 10.85 -5.86
C VAL A 338 13.52 11.31 -7.20
N TRP A 339 12.89 10.95 -8.31
CA TRP A 339 13.33 11.39 -9.62
C TRP A 339 13.31 12.92 -9.79
N ARG A 340 12.28 13.57 -9.25
CA ARG A 340 12.14 15.04 -9.31
C ARG A 340 13.25 15.75 -8.55
N VAL A 341 13.53 15.32 -7.32
CA VAL A 341 14.51 16.00 -6.44
C VAL A 341 15.96 15.74 -6.81
N LEU A 342 16.27 14.63 -7.49
CA LEU A 342 17.64 14.33 -7.94
C LEU A 342 18.14 15.41 -8.90
N ALA A 343 19.35 15.89 -8.65
CA ALA A 343 20.12 16.75 -9.57
C ALA A 343 20.49 15.99 -10.85
N PRO A 344 20.77 16.68 -11.96
CA PRO A 344 21.43 16.07 -13.10
C PRO A 344 22.75 15.40 -12.67
N GLY A 345 22.92 14.11 -12.99
CA GLY A 345 24.04 13.30 -12.49
C GLY A 345 23.84 12.71 -11.09
N GLY A 346 22.78 13.09 -10.38
CA GLY A 346 22.46 12.61 -9.04
C GLY A 346 22.05 11.13 -9.02
N THR A 347 22.23 10.52 -7.86
CA THR A 347 21.97 9.09 -7.64
C THR A 347 21.03 8.89 -6.45
N ALA A 348 20.08 7.97 -6.57
CA ALA A 348 19.35 7.42 -5.41
C ALA A 348 19.73 5.96 -5.20
N LEU A 349 19.99 5.62 -3.93
CA LEU A 349 20.29 4.28 -3.45
C LEU A 349 19.21 3.91 -2.42
N ILE A 350 18.32 3.01 -2.80
CA ILE A 350 17.14 2.67 -1.98
C ILE A 350 17.08 1.16 -1.82
N SER A 351 16.74 0.68 -0.63
CA SER A 351 16.34 -0.71 -0.44
C SER A 351 14.93 -0.82 0.14
N THR A 352 14.26 -1.88 -0.27
CA THR A 352 12.96 -2.32 0.23
C THR A 352 12.91 -3.83 0.30
N PHE A 353 11.74 -4.40 0.56
CA PHE A 353 11.54 -5.83 0.61
C PHE A 353 10.57 -6.32 -0.47
N GLY A 354 10.75 -7.57 -0.87
CA GLY A 354 9.91 -8.25 -1.85
C GLY A 354 8.93 -9.25 -1.21
N PRO A 355 8.03 -9.83 -2.04
CA PRO A 355 6.91 -10.65 -1.57
C PRO A 355 7.31 -11.96 -0.87
N GLN A 356 8.54 -12.42 -1.03
CA GLN A 356 9.02 -13.63 -0.34
C GLN A 356 9.54 -13.34 1.09
N THR A 357 9.56 -12.08 1.52
CA THR A 357 9.97 -11.73 2.89
C THR A 357 9.01 -12.35 3.90
N MET A 358 9.57 -13.11 4.86
CA MET A 358 8.82 -13.83 5.91
C MET A 358 7.77 -14.79 5.36
N THR A 359 8.04 -15.40 4.19
CA THR A 359 7.10 -16.32 3.52
C THR A 359 6.65 -17.45 4.44
N GLU A 360 7.50 -17.93 5.34
CA GLU A 360 7.20 -18.97 6.32
C GLU A 360 6.08 -18.55 7.29
N ILE A 361 6.11 -17.30 7.72
CA ILE A 361 5.11 -16.72 8.61
C ILE A 361 3.83 -16.44 7.84
N HIS A 362 3.94 -15.76 6.69
CA HIS A 362 2.79 -15.33 5.92
C HIS A 362 1.98 -16.50 5.35
N THR A 363 2.64 -17.52 4.81
CA THR A 363 1.97 -18.74 4.32
C THR A 363 1.20 -19.43 5.44
N THR A 364 1.82 -19.58 6.62
CA THR A 364 1.18 -20.22 7.77
C THR A 364 0.06 -19.37 8.37
N ALA A 365 0.21 -18.06 8.37
CA ALA A 365 -0.82 -17.13 8.84
C ALA A 365 -1.98 -16.96 7.86
N GLY A 366 -1.82 -17.35 6.58
CA GLY A 366 -2.77 -17.06 5.50
C GLY A 366 -2.82 -15.58 5.15
N THR A 367 -1.66 -14.91 5.18
CA THR A 367 -1.52 -13.47 4.91
C THR A 367 -0.48 -13.23 3.82
N SER A 368 -0.37 -11.99 3.35
CA SER A 368 0.68 -11.52 2.45
C SER A 368 1.35 -10.29 3.05
N PRO A 369 2.67 -10.08 2.86
CA PRO A 369 3.33 -8.86 3.30
C PRO A 369 2.90 -7.61 2.49
N GLY A 370 2.24 -7.80 1.33
CA GLY A 370 1.84 -6.68 0.46
C GLY A 370 3.01 -5.99 -0.25
N PHE A 371 4.22 -6.53 -0.19
CA PHE A 371 5.39 -5.94 -0.84
C PHE A 371 5.38 -6.15 -2.35
N PRO A 372 5.77 -5.13 -3.15
CA PRO A 372 5.88 -5.27 -4.60
C PRO A 372 7.06 -6.16 -4.98
N SER A 373 6.94 -6.88 -6.10
CA SER A 373 8.06 -7.61 -6.69
C SER A 373 9.06 -6.66 -7.37
N ALA A 374 10.29 -7.11 -7.59
CA ALA A 374 11.27 -6.35 -8.37
C ALA A 374 10.75 -6.04 -9.79
N GLY A 375 9.99 -6.95 -10.41
CA GLY A 375 9.34 -6.72 -11.70
C GLY A 375 8.31 -5.59 -11.64
N THR A 376 7.53 -5.50 -10.57
CA THR A 376 6.59 -4.39 -10.33
C THR A 376 7.33 -3.07 -10.16
N ILE A 377 8.40 -3.04 -9.35
CA ILE A 377 9.20 -1.83 -9.15
C ILE A 377 9.85 -1.35 -10.46
N ARG A 378 10.34 -2.27 -11.31
CA ARG A 378 10.85 -1.90 -12.65
C ARG A 378 9.80 -1.22 -13.53
N ARG A 379 8.51 -1.59 -13.41
CA ARG A 379 7.43 -0.88 -14.13
C ARG A 379 7.16 0.50 -13.55
N MET A 380 7.24 0.67 -12.22
CA MET A 380 7.05 1.97 -11.57
C MET A 380 8.12 2.99 -11.98
N ILE A 381 9.37 2.54 -12.18
CA ILE A 381 10.50 3.39 -12.52
C ILE A 381 11.45 2.69 -13.52
N PRO A 382 11.11 2.69 -14.82
CA PRO A 382 11.83 1.90 -15.84
C PRO A 382 13.31 2.24 -16.03
N MET A 383 13.72 3.46 -15.63
CA MET A 383 15.11 3.92 -15.70
C MET A 383 15.98 3.42 -14.52
N ALA A 384 15.38 2.81 -13.50
CA ALA A 384 16.13 2.30 -12.36
C ALA A 384 16.76 0.92 -12.65
N GLU A 385 17.94 0.71 -12.14
CA GLU A 385 18.50 -0.62 -11.95
C GLU A 385 17.87 -1.23 -10.69
N VAL A 386 17.19 -2.37 -10.84
CA VAL A 386 16.51 -3.05 -9.72
C VAL A 386 17.05 -4.46 -9.62
N THR A 387 17.67 -4.79 -8.50
CA THR A 387 18.20 -6.13 -8.19
C THR A 387 17.55 -6.68 -6.93
N GLU A 388 17.58 -7.98 -6.76
CA GLU A 388 17.00 -8.67 -5.60
C GLU A 388 17.84 -9.88 -5.22
N GLU A 389 17.73 -10.30 -3.98
CA GLU A 389 18.33 -11.53 -3.47
C GLU A 389 17.45 -12.18 -2.40
N LEU A 390 17.79 -13.40 -2.01
CA LEU A 390 17.17 -14.07 -0.87
C LEU A 390 18.22 -14.25 0.23
N MET A 391 17.86 -13.83 1.43
CA MET A 391 18.64 -14.01 2.65
C MET A 391 17.81 -14.83 3.65
N THR A 392 18.36 -15.94 4.14
CA THR A 392 17.66 -16.79 5.10
C THR A 392 18.43 -16.85 6.41
N LEU A 393 17.77 -16.42 7.49
CA LEU A 393 18.22 -16.69 8.85
C LEU A 393 17.68 -18.04 9.32
N THR A 394 18.41 -18.69 10.22
CA THR A 394 18.01 -19.98 10.78
C THR A 394 17.91 -19.87 12.29
N PHE A 395 16.81 -20.33 12.85
CA PHE A 395 16.54 -20.29 14.29
C PHE A 395 16.31 -21.69 14.83
N ALA A 396 16.59 -21.90 16.12
CA ALA A 396 16.39 -23.19 16.77
C ALA A 396 14.91 -23.58 16.88
N SER A 397 14.00 -22.60 16.84
CA SER A 397 12.56 -22.84 16.90
C SER A 397 11.74 -21.75 16.21
N PRO A 398 10.49 -22.05 15.80
CA PRO A 398 9.54 -21.03 15.30
C PRO A 398 9.30 -19.88 16.29
N ALA A 399 9.33 -20.16 17.59
CA ALA A 399 9.19 -19.14 18.63
C ALA A 399 10.36 -18.16 18.64
N ASP A 400 11.58 -18.60 18.35
CA ASP A 400 12.76 -17.76 18.25
C ASP A 400 12.72 -16.90 16.99
N ALA A 401 12.26 -17.45 15.86
CA ALA A 401 12.03 -16.69 14.62
C ALA A 401 10.99 -15.55 14.86
N LEU A 402 9.87 -15.85 15.51
CA LEU A 402 8.85 -14.84 15.86
C LEU A 402 9.39 -13.81 16.88
N ARG A 403 10.24 -14.23 17.80
CA ARG A 403 10.90 -13.33 18.75
C ARG A 403 11.83 -12.36 18.02
N HIS A 404 12.62 -12.84 17.06
CA HIS A 404 13.50 -12.02 16.23
C HIS A 404 12.71 -10.95 15.48
N VAL A 405 11.62 -11.30 14.79
CA VAL A 405 10.74 -10.36 14.08
C VAL A 405 10.21 -9.27 15.04
N ARG A 406 9.87 -9.61 16.26
CA ARG A 406 9.41 -8.65 17.26
C ARG A 406 10.54 -7.72 17.75
N LEU A 407 11.75 -8.23 17.93
CA LEU A 407 12.91 -7.46 18.41
C LEU A 407 13.46 -6.49 17.36
N THR A 408 13.19 -6.73 16.07
CA THR A 408 13.53 -5.82 14.98
C THR A 408 12.42 -4.80 14.64
N GLY A 409 11.31 -4.80 15.38
CA GLY A 409 10.19 -3.87 15.15
C GLY A 409 9.36 -4.13 13.86
N VAL A 410 9.74 -5.14 13.07
CA VAL A 410 9.14 -5.42 11.75
C VAL A 410 7.73 -6.02 11.84
N ASN A 411 7.27 -6.43 13.02
CA ASN A 411 5.92 -6.97 13.26
C ASN A 411 4.78 -5.96 13.07
N SER A 412 5.06 -4.75 12.59
CA SER A 412 4.08 -3.72 12.25
C SER A 412 3.32 -3.99 10.94
N LEU A 413 3.66 -5.05 10.21
CA LEU A 413 3.02 -5.46 8.94
C LEU A 413 1.65 -6.14 9.11
N GLY A 414 0.83 -5.71 10.08
CA GLY A 414 -0.56 -6.15 10.16
C GLY A 414 -0.82 -7.57 10.66
N THR A 415 0.20 -8.35 10.97
CA THR A 415 0.06 -9.61 11.69
C THR A 415 -0.12 -9.34 13.19
N ALA A 416 -1.14 -8.56 13.54
CA ALA A 416 -1.61 -8.49 14.92
C ALA A 416 -2.06 -9.91 15.30
N SER A 417 -1.15 -10.63 15.88
CA SER A 417 -1.33 -12.02 16.20
C SER A 417 -2.31 -12.13 17.37
N SER A 418 -3.55 -12.49 17.04
CA SER A 418 -4.36 -13.13 18.08
C SER A 418 -3.58 -14.34 18.61
N PRO A 419 -3.73 -14.71 19.87
CA PRO A 419 -3.08 -15.91 20.41
C PRO A 419 -3.32 -17.17 19.57
N ALA A 420 -4.46 -17.26 18.87
CA ALA A 420 -4.81 -18.34 17.98
C ALA A 420 -3.93 -18.35 16.69
N VAL A 421 -3.70 -17.19 16.08
CA VAL A 421 -2.81 -17.06 14.91
C VAL A 421 -1.37 -17.37 15.28
N THR A 422 -0.88 -16.84 16.41
CA THR A 422 0.47 -17.15 16.91
C THR A 422 0.65 -18.65 17.14
N ARG A 423 -0.32 -19.31 17.77
CA ARG A 423 -0.29 -20.78 17.98
C ARG A 423 -0.24 -21.52 16.64
N ARG A 424 -1.09 -21.12 15.66
CA ARG A 424 -1.09 -21.73 14.33
C ARG A 424 0.27 -21.59 13.65
N ILE A 425 0.88 -20.40 13.68
CA ILE A 425 2.21 -20.16 13.12
C ILE A 425 3.22 -21.13 13.76
N ILE A 426 3.29 -21.20 15.09
CA ILE A 426 4.25 -22.05 15.81
C ILE A 426 4.05 -23.54 15.47
N THR A 427 2.80 -24.03 15.39
CA THR A 427 2.50 -25.45 15.19
C THR A 427 2.63 -25.91 13.74
N SER A 428 2.51 -25.01 12.77
CA SER A 428 2.53 -25.34 11.33
C SER A 428 3.68 -24.67 10.59
N TYR A 429 4.69 -24.17 11.31
CA TYR A 429 5.86 -23.53 10.73
C TYR A 429 6.64 -24.52 9.84
N PRO A 430 7.04 -24.14 8.62
CA PRO A 430 7.85 -25.00 7.77
C PRO A 430 9.28 -25.09 8.35
N LEU A 431 9.64 -26.28 8.84
CA LEU A 431 10.98 -26.55 9.35
C LEU A 431 11.90 -27.05 8.23
N SER A 432 13.18 -26.73 8.32
CA SER A 432 14.22 -27.33 7.49
C SER A 432 14.41 -28.81 7.82
N PRO A 433 15.08 -29.62 6.95
CA PRO A 433 15.35 -31.01 7.23
C PRO A 433 16.06 -31.27 8.57
N ASP A 434 16.83 -30.31 9.03
CA ASP A 434 17.57 -30.36 10.32
C ASP A 434 16.71 -29.97 11.53
N GLY A 435 15.39 -29.71 11.31
CA GLY A 435 14.45 -29.33 12.36
C GLY A 435 14.52 -27.86 12.79
N ASN A 436 15.34 -27.04 12.14
CA ASN A 436 15.45 -25.63 12.40
C ASN A 436 14.33 -24.82 11.72
N ALA A 437 14.06 -23.61 12.23
CA ALA A 437 13.08 -22.68 11.68
C ALA A 437 13.77 -21.63 10.77
N PRO A 438 13.65 -21.73 9.43
CA PRO A 438 14.16 -20.69 8.53
C PRO A 438 13.27 -19.46 8.60
N LEU A 439 13.85 -18.29 8.34
CA LEU A 439 13.13 -17.01 8.16
C LEU A 439 13.76 -16.29 6.97
N THR A 440 12.99 -16.18 5.91
CA THR A 440 13.45 -15.62 4.63
C THR A 440 13.20 -14.12 4.58
N TYR A 441 14.18 -13.40 4.08
CA TYR A 441 14.10 -12.00 3.66
C TYR A 441 14.42 -11.89 2.17
N GLN A 442 13.70 -11.04 1.46
CA GLN A 442 13.93 -10.74 0.04
C GLN A 442 14.22 -9.23 -0.10
N PRO A 443 15.44 -8.78 0.19
CA PRO A 443 15.79 -7.40 -0.11
C PRO A 443 15.73 -7.13 -1.62
N ILE A 444 15.22 -5.95 -1.95
CA ILE A 444 15.22 -5.38 -3.29
C ILE A 444 15.99 -4.06 -3.23
N TYR A 445 16.98 -3.92 -4.11
CA TYR A 445 17.81 -2.73 -4.25
C TYR A 445 17.38 -1.96 -5.48
N ILE A 446 17.22 -0.65 -5.33
CA ILE A 446 16.78 0.27 -6.38
C ILE A 446 17.85 1.34 -6.53
N THR A 447 18.54 1.35 -7.66
CA THR A 447 19.51 2.39 -8.00
C THR A 447 18.96 3.25 -9.13
N ILE A 448 18.78 4.53 -8.87
CA ILE A 448 18.32 5.50 -9.85
C ILE A 448 19.48 6.45 -10.14
N ARG A 449 19.88 6.58 -11.42
CA ARG A 449 20.87 7.57 -11.83
C ARG A 449 20.21 8.53 -12.81
N LYS A 450 20.12 9.79 -12.43
CA LYS A 450 19.54 10.82 -13.29
C LYS A 450 20.61 11.31 -14.28
N THR A 451 20.44 10.91 -15.53
CA THR A 451 21.28 11.43 -16.61
C THR A 451 21.11 12.94 -16.76
N SER A 452 22.16 13.61 -17.15
CA SER A 452 22.19 15.06 -17.44
C SER A 452 21.24 15.46 -18.57
#